data_bba345f9722b629e786a8dea1e2ccb4a
#
_entry.id   bba345f9722b629e786a8dea1e2ccb4a
#
_cell.length_a   1.000
_cell.length_b   1.000
_cell.length_c   1.000
_cell.angle_alpha   90.00
_cell.angle_beta   90.00
_cell.angle_gamma   90.00
#
_symmetry.space_group_name_H-M   'P 1'
#
loop_
_entity.id
_entity.type
_entity.pdbx_description
1 polymer ?
#
loop_
_entity_poly.entity_id
_entity_poly.type
_entity_poly.pdbx_seq_one_letter_code
_entity_poly.pdbx_strand_id
1 'polypeptide(L)'
;MKFRTKGIIFISLFCLITGLAFSQEEDVEGSQDHPLLSRMENFYISGYEEFEYESHDFYDAEDNEYIIEGHKWVIEYTLKEGLTPPGQLKVRRNYINAIKEIGGTILFDKGVYMKVATNNKETWIEVWASSDGSDYRLTIVERTIMEQEVAADPAALAGDIRTSGRAKVYGIYFDLDSHEIKPESDPTLQAIADMLNANESLKIYVVGHTDMTGQLDYNMELSRRRAESVVDALVNSHGIAADRLQAQGVGPLSPVSTNNTEEGRKLNRRVELVEMK
;
A
#
# COMPACT_ATOMS: atom_id res chain seq x y z
N MET A 1 40.69 -1.47 77.68
CA MET A 1 41.26 -1.01 76.39
C MET A 1 40.05 -0.67 75.51
N LYS A 2 39.75 0.64 75.35
CA LYS A 2 38.55 1.14 74.63
C LYS A 2 39.00 1.68 73.27
N PHE A 3 38.58 1.02 72.20
CA PHE A 3 38.76 1.55 70.84
C PHE A 3 37.63 2.51 70.50
N ARG A 4 37.98 3.74 70.21
CA ARG A 4 37.06 4.79 69.71
C ARG A 4 37.08 4.71 68.19
N THR A 5 35.97 4.37 67.61
CA THR A 5 35.74 4.46 66.15
C THR A 5 35.31 5.89 65.79
N LYS A 6 36.09 6.57 64.98
CA LYS A 6 35.74 7.89 64.40
C LYS A 6 34.85 7.65 63.19
N GLY A 7 33.60 8.11 63.26
CA GLY A 7 32.70 8.15 62.10
C GLY A 7 33.08 9.31 61.16
N ILE A 8 33.32 8.98 59.90
CA ILE A 8 33.49 9.96 58.82
C ILE A 8 32.10 10.17 58.24
N ILE A 9 31.59 11.41 58.36
CA ILE A 9 30.34 11.83 57.71
C ILE A 9 30.70 12.23 56.30
N PHE A 10 30.25 11.45 55.30
CA PHE A 10 30.27 11.83 53.89
C PHE A 10 29.04 12.71 53.64
N ILE A 11 29.27 13.99 53.45
CA ILE A 11 28.26 14.93 52.91
C ILE A 11 28.24 14.75 51.38
N SER A 12 27.26 14.01 50.91
CA SER A 12 26.99 13.90 49.46
C SER A 12 26.33 15.22 49.01
N LEU A 13 27.09 16.05 48.30
CA LEU A 13 26.61 17.25 47.62
C LEU A 13 25.88 16.81 46.37
N PHE A 14 24.53 16.69 46.44
CA PHE A 14 23.67 16.40 45.31
C PHE A 14 23.56 17.70 44.48
N CYS A 15 24.43 17.85 43.45
CA CYS A 15 24.25 18.88 42.45
C CYS A 15 23.02 18.52 41.61
N LEU A 16 21.88 19.20 41.88
CA LEU A 16 20.75 19.25 40.97
C LEU A 16 21.20 20.03 39.72
N ILE A 17 21.66 19.33 38.69
CA ILE A 17 21.77 19.86 37.36
C ILE A 17 20.32 19.88 36.83
N THR A 18 19.64 21.02 36.96
CA THR A 18 18.46 21.33 36.17
C THR A 18 18.93 21.51 34.72
N GLY A 19 19.01 20.40 33.99
CA GLY A 19 19.16 20.44 32.57
C GLY A 19 17.93 21.14 31.99
N LEU A 20 18.08 22.40 31.60
CA LEU A 20 17.21 23.00 30.59
C LEU A 20 17.38 22.10 29.37
N ALA A 21 16.39 21.26 29.08
CA ALA A 21 16.28 20.61 27.80
C ALA A 21 16.06 21.75 26.79
N PHE A 22 17.14 22.24 26.18
CA PHE A 22 17.02 22.98 24.95
C PHE A 22 16.41 21.99 23.96
N SER A 23 15.21 22.28 23.49
CA SER A 23 14.64 21.59 22.33
C SER A 23 15.68 21.78 21.22
N GLN A 24 16.26 20.67 20.77
CA GLN A 24 17.26 20.68 19.73
C GLN A 24 16.52 21.03 18.44
N GLU A 25 16.78 22.19 17.84
CA GLU A 25 16.21 22.64 16.56
C GLU A 25 16.93 21.90 15.39
N GLU A 26 17.02 20.59 15.54
CA GLU A 26 17.64 19.68 14.58
C GLU A 26 16.59 18.71 14.05
N ASP A 27 16.84 18.22 12.85
CA ASP A 27 15.99 17.23 12.23
C ASP A 27 15.86 15.96 13.10
N VAL A 28 14.69 15.37 13.12
CA VAL A 28 14.49 14.04 13.73
C VAL A 28 15.49 13.05 13.13
N GLU A 29 16.11 12.23 13.96
CA GLU A 29 17.12 11.25 13.54
C GLU A 29 16.55 10.31 12.46
N GLY A 30 17.29 10.15 11.37
CA GLY A 30 16.89 9.31 10.23
C GLY A 30 15.90 9.97 9.26
N SER A 31 15.42 11.19 9.55
CA SER A 31 14.53 11.91 8.65
C SER A 31 15.25 12.55 7.48
N GLN A 32 14.53 12.74 6.38
CA GLN A 32 15.04 13.41 5.18
C GLN A 32 13.91 14.11 4.42
N ASP A 33 14.28 15.11 3.63
CA ASP A 33 13.33 15.70 2.68
C ASP A 33 12.96 14.69 1.59
N HIS A 34 11.73 14.76 1.10
CA HIS A 34 11.32 13.95 -0.04
C HIS A 34 12.10 14.37 -1.30
N PRO A 35 12.58 13.43 -2.16
CA PRO A 35 13.40 13.77 -3.33
C PRO A 35 12.74 14.75 -4.31
N LEU A 36 11.42 14.79 -4.34
CA LEU A 36 10.64 15.67 -5.22
C LEU A 36 10.55 17.11 -4.70
N LEU A 37 10.54 17.33 -3.38
CA LEU A 37 10.24 18.62 -2.74
C LEU A 37 11.15 18.86 -1.54
N SER A 38 11.90 19.95 -1.59
CA SER A 38 12.69 20.39 -0.44
C SER A 38 11.83 21.18 0.56
N ARG A 39 12.29 21.25 1.81
CA ARG A 39 11.73 22.13 2.83
C ARG A 39 11.96 23.61 2.49
N MET A 40 11.21 24.49 3.15
CA MET A 40 11.49 25.93 3.15
C MET A 40 12.73 26.25 4.01
N GLU A 41 13.42 27.33 3.66
CA GLU A 41 14.57 27.81 4.44
C GLU A 41 14.18 28.12 5.90
N ASN A 42 15.09 27.82 6.82
CA ASN A 42 14.94 28.02 8.27
C ASN A 42 13.90 27.12 8.97
N PHE A 43 13.48 26.04 8.33
CA PHE A 43 12.69 24.99 8.96
C PHE A 43 13.55 23.75 9.24
N TYR A 44 13.19 23.01 10.26
CA TYR A 44 13.74 21.68 10.54
C TYR A 44 12.62 20.65 10.55
N ILE A 45 12.96 19.37 10.37
CA ILE A 45 12.01 18.27 10.42
C ILE A 45 11.72 17.95 11.89
N SER A 46 10.51 18.26 12.33
CA SER A 46 10.04 18.01 13.71
C SER A 46 9.28 16.70 13.85
N GLY A 47 8.82 16.09 12.73
CA GLY A 47 8.17 14.80 12.67
C GLY A 47 8.42 14.13 11.32
N TYR A 48 8.60 12.80 11.34
CA TYR A 48 8.83 12.00 10.13
C TYR A 48 8.24 10.62 10.28
N GLU A 49 7.38 10.25 9.34
CA GLU A 49 6.84 8.90 9.21
C GLU A 49 6.96 8.47 7.74
N GLU A 50 7.35 7.23 7.52
CA GLU A 50 7.46 6.62 6.21
C GLU A 50 6.82 5.23 6.24
N PHE A 51 5.94 4.97 5.29
CA PHE A 51 5.20 3.71 5.15
C PHE A 51 5.47 3.14 3.78
N GLU A 52 5.90 1.90 3.71
CA GLU A 52 6.14 1.20 2.46
C GLU A 52 4.86 1.13 1.61
N TYR A 53 3.71 0.94 2.27
CA TYR A 53 2.39 0.95 1.64
C TYR A 53 1.32 1.43 2.61
N GLU A 54 0.65 2.54 2.29
CA GLU A 54 -0.43 3.12 3.09
C GLU A 54 -1.34 3.96 2.19
N SER A 55 -2.56 4.24 2.63
CA SER A 55 -3.51 5.10 1.93
C SER A 55 -3.51 6.53 2.44
N HIS A 56 -3.98 7.45 1.60
CA HIS A 56 -4.36 8.80 1.99
C HIS A 56 -5.47 9.34 1.09
N ASP A 57 -6.35 10.15 1.67
CA ASP A 57 -7.50 10.72 0.98
C ASP A 57 -7.16 12.12 0.46
N PHE A 58 -7.32 12.33 -0.84
CA PHE A 58 -7.13 13.61 -1.51
C PHE A 58 -8.46 14.11 -2.06
N TYR A 59 -8.60 15.41 -2.19
CA TYR A 59 -9.83 16.03 -2.67
C TYR A 59 -9.56 17.03 -3.79
N ASP A 60 -10.50 17.19 -4.73
CA ASP A 60 -10.47 18.27 -5.69
C ASP A 60 -11.39 19.44 -5.31
N ALA A 61 -11.49 20.44 -6.17
CA ALA A 61 -12.30 21.64 -5.92
C ALA A 61 -13.82 21.41 -5.93
N GLU A 62 -14.26 20.28 -6.47
CA GLU A 62 -15.65 19.80 -6.52
C GLU A 62 -15.98 18.82 -5.39
N ASP A 63 -15.10 18.65 -4.38
CA ASP A 63 -15.22 17.69 -3.28
C ASP A 63 -15.24 16.22 -3.71
N ASN A 64 -14.70 15.89 -4.91
CA ASN A 64 -14.48 14.49 -5.25
C ASN A 64 -13.31 13.92 -4.43
N GLU A 65 -13.53 12.76 -3.84
CA GLU A 65 -12.53 12.04 -3.05
C GLU A 65 -11.72 11.07 -3.91
N TYR A 66 -10.41 11.07 -3.68
CA TYR A 66 -9.44 10.17 -4.30
C TYR A 66 -8.64 9.45 -3.21
N ILE A 67 -8.94 8.18 -2.96
CA ILE A 67 -8.16 7.33 -2.07
C ILE A 67 -6.95 6.82 -2.85
N ILE A 68 -5.75 7.28 -2.46
CA ILE A 68 -4.51 6.92 -3.14
C ILE A 68 -3.69 6.02 -2.22
N GLU A 69 -3.35 4.85 -2.72
CA GLU A 69 -2.55 3.85 -2.03
C GLU A 69 -1.14 3.77 -2.62
N GLY A 70 -0.13 3.61 -1.77
CA GLY A 70 1.25 3.50 -2.20
C GLY A 70 2.26 3.80 -1.11
N HIS A 71 3.51 4.03 -1.49
CA HIS A 71 4.56 4.46 -0.57
C HIS A 71 4.26 5.87 -0.08
N LYS A 72 4.14 6.03 1.24
CA LYS A 72 3.66 7.27 1.87
C LYS A 72 4.69 7.86 2.81
N TRP A 73 4.87 9.16 2.72
CA TRP A 73 5.65 9.98 3.65
C TRP A 73 4.76 11.02 4.32
N VAL A 74 4.95 11.20 5.62
CA VAL A 74 4.39 12.30 6.40
C VAL A 74 5.57 13.03 7.04
N ILE A 75 5.82 14.27 6.60
CA ILE A 75 6.97 15.06 7.03
C ILE A 75 6.47 16.36 7.64
N GLU A 76 6.74 16.54 8.91
CA GLU A 76 6.36 17.76 9.66
C GLU A 76 7.58 18.68 9.79
N TYR A 77 7.36 19.95 9.58
CA TYR A 77 8.38 20.99 9.62
C TYR A 77 8.00 22.08 10.57
N THR A 78 8.93 22.51 11.43
CA THR A 78 8.78 23.59 12.38
C THR A 78 9.82 24.68 12.11
N LEU A 79 9.37 25.93 12.19
CA LEU A 79 10.25 27.10 12.02
C LEU A 79 11.20 27.21 13.21
N LYS A 80 12.47 27.50 12.96
CA LYS A 80 13.47 27.76 14.01
C LYS A 80 13.09 28.96 14.88
N GLU A 81 13.39 28.87 16.18
CA GLU A 81 13.06 29.91 17.18
C GLU A 81 13.61 31.28 16.81
N GLY A 82 12.92 32.31 17.28
CA GLY A 82 13.33 33.71 17.11
C GLY A 82 13.10 34.28 15.71
N LEU A 83 12.56 33.49 14.77
CA LEU A 83 12.28 33.94 13.42
C LEU A 83 10.80 34.36 13.26
N THR A 84 10.55 35.24 12.32
CA THR A 84 9.18 35.66 12.00
C THR A 84 8.49 34.60 11.12
N PRO A 85 7.33 34.07 11.53
CA PRO A 85 6.59 33.10 10.73
C PRO A 85 6.23 33.66 9.35
N PRO A 86 6.34 32.84 8.27
CA PRO A 86 6.16 33.31 6.91
C PRO A 86 4.69 33.57 6.51
N GLY A 87 3.76 33.08 7.30
CA GLY A 87 2.33 33.05 6.98
C GLY A 87 1.93 31.83 6.15
N GLN A 88 0.74 31.28 6.45
CA GLN A 88 0.18 30.11 5.77
C GLN A 88 0.18 30.22 4.24
N LEU A 89 -0.21 31.40 3.73
CA LEU A 89 -0.30 31.63 2.28
C LEU A 89 1.07 31.49 1.59
N LYS A 90 2.16 31.95 2.23
CA LYS A 90 3.52 31.83 1.67
C LYS A 90 3.93 30.36 1.60
N VAL A 91 3.68 29.57 2.66
CA VAL A 91 3.97 28.14 2.67
C VAL A 91 3.25 27.46 1.50
N ARG A 92 1.93 27.59 1.42
CA ARG A 92 1.11 26.97 0.37
C ARG A 92 1.56 27.34 -1.04
N ARG A 93 1.82 28.62 -1.31
CA ARG A 93 2.23 29.09 -2.64
C ARG A 93 3.60 28.57 -3.07
N ASN A 94 4.55 28.42 -2.14
CA ASN A 94 5.86 27.84 -2.49
C ASN A 94 5.68 26.43 -3.08
N TYR A 95 4.91 25.55 -2.42
CA TYR A 95 4.68 24.18 -2.89
C TYR A 95 3.82 24.13 -4.15
N ILE A 96 2.78 24.96 -4.27
CA ILE A 96 1.98 25.09 -5.50
C ILE A 96 2.87 25.49 -6.69
N ASN A 97 3.76 26.46 -6.50
CA ASN A 97 4.65 26.93 -7.56
C ASN A 97 5.67 25.84 -7.93
N ALA A 98 6.30 25.20 -6.93
CA ALA A 98 7.24 24.11 -7.18
C ALA A 98 6.60 22.97 -7.99
N ILE A 99 5.40 22.54 -7.64
CA ILE A 99 4.67 21.51 -8.38
C ILE A 99 4.31 21.95 -9.80
N LYS A 100 3.91 23.20 -9.99
CA LYS A 100 3.64 23.73 -11.35
C LYS A 100 4.90 23.79 -12.23
N GLU A 101 6.04 24.16 -11.65
CA GLU A 101 7.32 24.23 -12.38
C GLU A 101 7.77 22.87 -12.92
N ILE A 102 7.43 21.79 -12.24
CA ILE A 102 7.73 20.42 -12.69
C ILE A 102 6.58 19.78 -13.49
N GLY A 103 5.58 20.57 -13.90
CA GLY A 103 4.46 20.12 -14.75
C GLY A 103 3.32 19.42 -14.00
N GLY A 104 3.24 19.56 -12.69
CA GLY A 104 2.15 18.98 -11.90
C GLY A 104 0.85 19.76 -11.97
N THR A 105 -0.22 19.13 -11.50
CA THR A 105 -1.59 19.64 -11.48
C THR A 105 -2.01 19.99 -10.05
N ILE A 106 -2.66 21.14 -9.87
CA ILE A 106 -3.27 21.53 -8.61
C ILE A 106 -4.74 21.08 -8.64
N LEU A 107 -5.11 20.22 -7.72
CA LEU A 107 -6.47 19.69 -7.59
C LEU A 107 -7.36 20.65 -6.79
N PHE A 108 -6.82 21.18 -5.67
CA PHE A 108 -7.53 22.11 -4.82
C PHE A 108 -6.54 23.06 -4.14
N ASP A 109 -6.61 24.37 -4.47
CA ASP A 109 -5.66 25.38 -3.99
C ASP A 109 -5.91 25.82 -2.53
N LYS A 110 -7.14 25.71 -2.03
CA LYS A 110 -7.49 26.05 -0.65
C LYS A 110 -7.14 24.94 0.34
N GLY A 111 -7.27 23.68 -0.06
CA GLY A 111 -6.80 22.50 0.69
C GLY A 111 -5.38 22.12 0.35
N VAL A 112 -4.84 22.67 -0.75
CA VAL A 112 -3.49 22.38 -1.31
C VAL A 112 -3.26 20.89 -1.56
N TYR A 113 -4.16 20.32 -2.35
CA TYR A 113 -4.00 18.99 -2.93
C TYR A 113 -3.44 19.10 -4.35
N MET A 114 -2.43 18.33 -4.65
CA MET A 114 -1.68 18.41 -5.90
C MET A 114 -1.27 17.02 -6.35
N LYS A 115 -0.99 16.87 -7.66
CA LYS A 115 -0.37 15.67 -8.20
C LYS A 115 0.61 15.97 -9.32
N VAL A 116 1.57 15.08 -9.49
CA VAL A 116 2.54 15.14 -10.58
C VAL A 116 2.87 13.73 -11.06
N ALA A 117 3.06 13.58 -12.37
CA ALA A 117 3.54 12.33 -12.96
C ALA A 117 4.98 12.53 -13.45
N THR A 118 5.92 11.78 -12.89
CA THR A 118 7.33 11.79 -13.28
C THR A 118 7.84 10.36 -13.41
N ASN A 119 8.57 10.04 -14.49
CA ASN A 119 9.21 8.74 -14.69
C ASN A 119 8.28 7.52 -14.47
N ASN A 120 7.06 7.55 -15.01
CA ASN A 120 6.00 6.55 -14.83
C ASN A 120 5.46 6.39 -13.39
N LYS A 121 5.80 7.30 -12.47
CA LYS A 121 5.23 7.36 -11.13
C LYS A 121 4.25 8.51 -11.02
N GLU A 122 3.09 8.27 -10.45
CA GLU A 122 2.11 9.31 -10.08
C GLU A 122 2.27 9.60 -8.59
N THR A 123 2.64 10.85 -8.27
CA THR A 123 2.85 11.30 -6.89
C THR A 123 1.77 12.30 -6.52
N TRP A 124 1.11 12.05 -5.40
CA TRP A 124 0.06 12.89 -4.84
C TRP A 124 0.58 13.58 -3.58
N ILE A 125 0.26 14.87 -3.41
CA ILE A 125 0.82 15.70 -2.36
C ILE A 125 -0.28 16.52 -1.70
N GLU A 126 -0.32 16.49 -0.36
CA GLU A 126 -1.07 17.42 0.47
C GLU A 126 -0.10 18.33 1.23
N VAL A 127 -0.42 19.64 1.31
CA VAL A 127 0.32 20.61 2.14
C VAL A 127 -0.65 21.24 3.16
N TRP A 128 -0.50 20.83 4.40
CA TRP A 128 -1.14 21.51 5.51
C TRP A 128 -0.18 22.53 6.14
N ALA A 129 -0.67 23.69 6.55
CA ALA A 129 0.13 24.70 7.26
C ALA A 129 -0.70 25.40 8.33
N SER A 130 -0.06 25.69 9.48
CA SER A 130 -0.63 26.51 10.56
C SER A 130 -1.03 27.91 10.06
N SER A 131 -1.88 28.62 10.79
CA SER A 131 -2.40 29.93 10.37
C SER A 131 -1.32 30.98 10.18
N ASP A 132 -0.25 30.94 10.98
CA ASP A 132 0.92 31.82 10.90
C ASP A 132 2.05 31.24 10.04
N GLY A 133 1.96 29.96 9.67
CA GLY A 133 2.97 29.26 8.86
C GLY A 133 4.22 28.86 9.64
N SER A 134 4.18 28.86 10.98
CA SER A 134 5.29 28.38 11.83
C SER A 134 5.50 26.87 11.71
N ASP A 135 4.43 26.14 11.41
CA ASP A 135 4.43 24.69 11.23
C ASP A 135 3.74 24.34 9.93
N TYR A 136 4.26 23.33 9.24
CA TYR A 136 3.58 22.75 8.09
C TYR A 136 3.93 21.27 7.93
N ARG A 137 3.05 20.55 7.26
CA ARG A 137 3.19 19.12 6.98
C ARG A 137 3.00 18.85 5.50
N LEU A 138 3.87 18.01 4.97
CA LEU A 138 3.71 17.38 3.67
C LEU A 138 3.23 15.94 3.89
N THR A 139 2.11 15.57 3.28
CA THR A 139 1.73 14.18 3.10
C THR A 139 1.91 13.86 1.63
N ILE A 140 2.79 12.91 1.32
CA ILE A 140 3.15 12.53 -0.05
C ILE A 140 2.87 11.05 -0.24
N VAL A 141 2.17 10.69 -1.31
CA VAL A 141 1.94 9.29 -1.69
C VAL A 141 2.43 9.07 -3.12
N GLU A 142 3.45 8.25 -3.29
CA GLU A 142 3.83 7.68 -4.58
C GLU A 142 2.93 6.47 -4.86
N ARG A 143 2.01 6.62 -5.79
CA ARG A 143 1.05 5.56 -6.12
C ARG A 143 1.77 4.29 -6.56
N THR A 144 1.54 3.19 -5.85
CA THR A 144 2.07 1.86 -6.19
C THR A 144 0.97 0.81 -6.05
N ILE A 145 1.17 -0.35 -6.65
CA ILE A 145 0.32 -1.51 -6.44
C ILE A 145 0.93 -2.29 -5.28
N MET A 146 0.10 -2.71 -4.32
CA MET A 146 0.54 -3.54 -3.20
C MET A 146 1.11 -4.86 -3.72
N GLU A 147 2.37 -5.15 -3.39
CA GLU A 147 2.93 -6.47 -3.60
C GLU A 147 2.29 -7.45 -2.60
N GLN A 148 1.77 -8.55 -3.11
CA GLN A 148 1.14 -9.57 -2.28
C GLN A 148 2.21 -10.44 -1.64
N GLU A 149 2.56 -10.17 -0.38
CA GLU A 149 3.56 -10.95 0.38
C GLU A 149 2.98 -12.21 1.01
N VAL A 150 1.66 -12.21 1.29
CA VAL A 150 1.00 -13.35 1.92
C VAL A 150 0.32 -14.18 0.84
N ALA A 151 0.94 -15.31 0.49
CA ALA A 151 0.33 -16.31 -0.38
C ALA A 151 -0.83 -17.01 0.35
N ALA A 152 -1.77 -17.56 -0.41
CA ALA A 152 -2.80 -18.43 0.15
C ALA A 152 -2.14 -19.61 0.89
N ASP A 153 -2.61 -19.93 2.10
CA ASP A 153 -2.13 -21.11 2.84
C ASP A 153 -2.60 -22.38 2.11
N PRO A 154 -1.68 -23.27 1.66
CA PRO A 154 -2.04 -24.52 0.99
C PRO A 154 -2.97 -25.40 1.83
N ALA A 155 -2.80 -25.40 3.17
CA ALA A 155 -3.66 -26.17 4.07
C ALA A 155 -5.07 -25.59 4.18
N ALA A 156 -5.20 -24.26 4.14
CA ALA A 156 -6.50 -23.59 4.10
C ALA A 156 -7.24 -23.88 2.80
N LEU A 157 -6.56 -23.79 1.63
CA LEU A 157 -7.14 -24.14 0.33
C LEU A 157 -7.66 -25.60 0.32
N ALA A 158 -6.86 -26.55 0.81
CA ALA A 158 -7.28 -27.96 0.94
C ALA A 158 -8.45 -28.13 1.91
N GLY A 159 -8.49 -27.36 3.00
CA GLY A 159 -9.57 -27.32 3.96
C GLY A 159 -10.88 -26.84 3.36
N ASP A 160 -10.83 -25.76 2.59
CA ASP A 160 -11.98 -25.18 1.90
C ASP A 160 -12.56 -26.16 0.87
N ILE A 161 -11.70 -26.76 0.03
CA ILE A 161 -12.11 -27.77 -0.95
C ILE A 161 -12.77 -28.95 -0.26
N ARG A 162 -12.20 -29.49 0.81
CA ARG A 162 -12.74 -30.62 1.56
C ARG A 162 -14.10 -30.32 2.22
N THR A 163 -14.29 -29.07 2.69
CA THR A 163 -15.48 -28.67 3.42
C THR A 163 -16.62 -28.22 2.52
N SER A 164 -16.30 -27.48 1.45
CA SER A 164 -17.28 -26.84 0.58
C SER A 164 -17.25 -27.32 -0.87
N GLY A 165 -16.30 -28.22 -1.23
CA GLY A 165 -16.05 -28.67 -2.60
C GLY A 165 -15.29 -27.64 -3.45
N ARG A 166 -14.94 -26.48 -2.90
CA ARG A 166 -14.24 -25.41 -3.62
C ARG A 166 -13.43 -24.51 -2.70
N ALA A 167 -12.40 -23.88 -3.26
CA ALA A 167 -11.66 -22.79 -2.62
C ALA A 167 -11.62 -21.56 -3.54
N LYS A 168 -11.79 -20.38 -2.96
CA LYS A 168 -11.60 -19.11 -3.67
C LYS A 168 -10.13 -18.72 -3.60
N VAL A 169 -9.56 -18.32 -4.73
CA VAL A 169 -8.17 -17.90 -4.83
C VAL A 169 -8.11 -16.45 -5.27
N TYR A 170 -7.49 -15.64 -4.45
CA TYR A 170 -7.10 -14.27 -4.75
C TYR A 170 -5.57 -14.23 -4.92
N GLY A 171 -5.04 -13.16 -5.55
CA GLY A 171 -3.59 -13.06 -5.78
C GLY A 171 -3.13 -13.68 -7.10
N ILE A 172 -4.04 -13.98 -8.03
CA ILE A 172 -3.72 -14.24 -9.42
C ILE A 172 -4.10 -13.01 -10.23
N TYR A 173 -3.12 -12.34 -10.81
CA TYR A 173 -3.25 -11.05 -11.48
C TYR A 173 -3.10 -11.18 -12.98
N PHE A 174 -3.90 -10.37 -13.69
CA PHE A 174 -3.87 -10.23 -15.14
C PHE A 174 -3.90 -8.74 -15.49
N ASP A 175 -3.35 -8.37 -16.62
CA ASP A 175 -3.57 -7.02 -17.15
C ASP A 175 -5.01 -6.84 -17.65
N LEU A 176 -5.40 -5.56 -17.86
CA LEU A 176 -6.72 -5.24 -18.39
C LEU A 176 -6.92 -5.95 -19.73
N ASP A 177 -8.08 -6.60 -19.91
CA ASP A 177 -8.45 -7.37 -21.12
C ASP A 177 -7.42 -8.45 -21.54
N SER A 178 -6.55 -8.87 -20.62
CA SER A 178 -5.52 -9.89 -20.86
C SER A 178 -5.79 -11.19 -20.08
N HIS A 179 -5.23 -12.27 -20.56
CA HIS A 179 -5.15 -13.57 -19.90
C HIS A 179 -3.70 -13.95 -19.55
N GLU A 180 -2.74 -13.06 -19.81
CA GLU A 180 -1.35 -13.26 -19.40
C GLU A 180 -1.22 -13.06 -17.89
N ILE A 181 -0.66 -14.08 -17.21
CA ILE A 181 -0.46 -14.03 -15.76
C ILE A 181 0.73 -13.12 -15.45
N LYS A 182 0.53 -12.21 -14.49
CA LYS A 182 1.58 -11.32 -14.02
C LYS A 182 2.53 -12.06 -13.07
N PRO A 183 3.84 -11.69 -13.04
CA PRO A 183 4.82 -12.34 -12.17
C PRO A 183 4.44 -12.33 -10.68
N GLU A 184 3.72 -11.32 -10.21
CA GLU A 184 3.26 -11.18 -8.83
C GLU A 184 2.28 -12.29 -8.41
N SER A 185 1.79 -13.10 -9.35
CA SER A 185 0.91 -14.24 -9.09
C SER A 185 1.67 -15.50 -8.65
N ASP A 186 2.99 -15.56 -8.83
CA ASP A 186 3.79 -16.77 -8.61
C ASP A 186 3.68 -17.34 -7.18
N PRO A 187 3.68 -16.55 -6.09
CA PRO A 187 3.48 -17.07 -4.74
C PRO A 187 2.13 -17.80 -4.58
N THR A 188 1.08 -17.31 -5.22
CA THR A 188 -0.24 -17.95 -5.19
C THR A 188 -0.29 -19.23 -6.01
N LEU A 189 0.34 -19.24 -7.19
CA LEU A 189 0.48 -20.45 -8.02
C LEU A 189 1.29 -21.51 -7.28
N GLN A 190 2.37 -21.15 -6.61
CA GLN A 190 3.15 -22.06 -5.77
C GLN A 190 2.31 -22.66 -4.65
N ALA A 191 1.52 -21.85 -3.93
CA ALA A 191 0.63 -22.35 -2.87
C ALA A 191 -0.43 -23.35 -3.39
N ILE A 192 -0.97 -23.13 -4.58
CA ILE A 192 -1.88 -24.09 -5.24
C ILE A 192 -1.13 -25.39 -5.58
N ALA A 193 0.09 -25.28 -6.12
CA ALA A 193 0.90 -26.43 -6.45
C ALA A 193 1.27 -27.24 -5.20
N ASP A 194 1.66 -26.59 -4.11
CA ASP A 194 1.97 -27.24 -2.83
C ASP A 194 0.74 -27.95 -2.25
N MET A 195 -0.44 -27.33 -2.32
CA MET A 195 -1.71 -27.95 -1.94
C MET A 195 -1.98 -29.22 -2.76
N LEU A 196 -1.80 -29.16 -4.09
CA LEU A 196 -2.00 -30.30 -4.97
C LEU A 196 -0.96 -31.39 -4.75
N ASN A 197 0.30 -31.05 -4.50
CA ASN A 197 1.37 -32.01 -4.20
C ASN A 197 1.13 -32.73 -2.86
N ALA A 198 0.60 -32.03 -1.87
CA ALA A 198 0.21 -32.63 -0.59
C ALA A 198 -1.06 -33.49 -0.68
N ASN A 199 -1.84 -33.40 -1.77
CA ASN A 199 -3.08 -34.14 -2.00
C ASN A 199 -3.04 -34.79 -3.40
N GLU A 200 -2.22 -35.81 -3.58
CA GLU A 200 -1.91 -36.43 -4.89
C GLU A 200 -3.14 -36.92 -5.68
N SER A 201 -4.17 -37.38 -4.99
CA SER A 201 -5.42 -37.87 -5.63
C SER A 201 -6.39 -36.77 -6.02
N LEU A 202 -6.18 -35.54 -5.52
CA LEU A 202 -7.07 -34.41 -5.77
C LEU A 202 -6.96 -33.96 -7.23
N LYS A 203 -8.10 -33.91 -7.92
CA LYS A 203 -8.26 -33.31 -9.25
C LYS A 203 -9.19 -32.11 -9.14
N ILE A 204 -8.90 -31.04 -9.86
CA ILE A 204 -9.65 -29.78 -9.74
C ILE A 204 -10.00 -29.18 -11.10
N TYR A 205 -11.16 -28.53 -11.15
CA TYR A 205 -11.44 -27.48 -12.11
C TYR A 205 -10.80 -26.18 -11.63
N VAL A 206 -10.10 -25.49 -12.50
CA VAL A 206 -9.68 -24.10 -12.31
C VAL A 206 -10.73 -23.24 -12.99
N VAL A 207 -11.52 -22.47 -12.21
CA VAL A 207 -12.66 -21.72 -12.71
C VAL A 207 -12.37 -20.22 -12.67
N GLY A 208 -12.32 -19.60 -13.83
CA GLY A 208 -12.14 -18.14 -13.95
C GLY A 208 -13.46 -17.38 -13.82
N HIS A 209 -13.42 -16.24 -13.16
CA HIS A 209 -14.53 -15.30 -12.98
C HIS A 209 -14.14 -13.89 -13.43
N THR A 210 -15.11 -13.12 -13.89
CA THR A 210 -14.98 -11.67 -14.15
C THR A 210 -15.98 -10.89 -13.28
N ASP A 211 -15.82 -9.59 -13.24
CA ASP A 211 -16.90 -8.70 -12.86
C ASP A 211 -17.91 -8.54 -14.03
N MET A 212 -18.93 -7.69 -13.83
CA MET A 212 -20.03 -7.50 -14.79
C MET A 212 -19.72 -6.40 -15.83
N THR A 213 -18.48 -5.89 -15.89
CA THR A 213 -18.09 -4.86 -16.86
C THR A 213 -17.88 -5.47 -18.23
N GLY A 214 -18.50 -4.90 -19.26
CA GLY A 214 -18.38 -5.37 -20.65
C GLY A 214 -19.47 -6.38 -21.07
N GLN A 215 -19.25 -7.05 -22.20
CA GLN A 215 -20.20 -7.98 -22.80
C GLN A 215 -20.09 -9.38 -22.20
N LEU A 216 -21.20 -10.05 -22.03
CA LEU A 216 -21.27 -11.38 -21.41
C LEU A 216 -20.40 -12.40 -22.17
N ASP A 217 -20.57 -12.52 -23.48
CA ASP A 217 -19.83 -13.52 -24.28
C ASP A 217 -18.32 -13.28 -24.22
N TYR A 218 -17.89 -12.02 -24.25
CA TYR A 218 -16.48 -11.65 -24.07
C TYR A 218 -15.96 -12.09 -22.70
N ASN A 219 -16.70 -11.79 -21.64
CA ASN A 219 -16.33 -12.15 -20.27
C ASN A 219 -16.29 -13.67 -20.04
N MET A 220 -17.20 -14.42 -20.67
CA MET A 220 -17.17 -15.88 -20.66
C MET A 220 -15.86 -16.39 -21.26
N GLU A 221 -15.48 -15.90 -22.42
CA GLU A 221 -14.26 -16.32 -23.08
C GLU A 221 -12.99 -15.84 -22.34
N LEU A 222 -12.96 -14.60 -21.86
CA LEU A 222 -11.83 -14.05 -21.09
C LEU A 222 -11.60 -14.86 -19.80
N SER A 223 -12.65 -15.20 -19.06
CA SER A 223 -12.55 -15.99 -17.85
C SER A 223 -12.03 -17.42 -18.14
N ARG A 224 -12.45 -18.02 -19.24
CA ARG A 224 -11.96 -19.33 -19.68
C ARG A 224 -10.47 -19.28 -20.01
N ARG A 225 -10.02 -18.29 -20.79
CA ARG A 225 -8.59 -18.11 -21.16
C ARG A 225 -7.72 -17.84 -19.93
N ARG A 226 -8.22 -17.07 -18.96
CA ARG A 226 -7.49 -16.84 -17.69
C ARG A 226 -7.32 -18.13 -16.91
N ALA A 227 -8.36 -18.97 -16.84
CA ALA A 227 -8.25 -20.29 -16.21
C ALA A 227 -7.27 -21.21 -16.96
N GLU A 228 -7.24 -21.17 -18.29
CA GLU A 228 -6.27 -21.91 -19.08
C GLU A 228 -4.84 -21.47 -18.79
N SER A 229 -4.57 -20.16 -18.71
CA SER A 229 -3.24 -19.67 -18.35
C SER A 229 -2.80 -20.14 -16.97
N VAL A 230 -3.72 -20.22 -15.99
CA VAL A 230 -3.42 -20.76 -14.65
C VAL A 230 -3.08 -22.26 -14.73
N VAL A 231 -3.86 -23.05 -15.47
CA VAL A 231 -3.56 -24.48 -15.69
C VAL A 231 -2.20 -24.65 -16.36
N ASP A 232 -1.91 -23.88 -17.41
CA ASP A 232 -0.63 -23.93 -18.12
C ASP A 232 0.55 -23.58 -17.20
N ALA A 233 0.41 -22.59 -16.35
CA ALA A 233 1.43 -22.22 -15.36
C ALA A 233 1.64 -23.35 -14.33
N LEU A 234 0.57 -23.93 -13.78
CA LEU A 234 0.66 -25.05 -12.83
C LEU A 234 1.31 -26.29 -13.45
N VAL A 235 1.05 -26.58 -14.73
CA VAL A 235 1.64 -27.71 -15.42
C VAL A 235 3.10 -27.44 -15.79
N ASN A 236 3.38 -26.31 -16.47
CA ASN A 236 4.67 -26.06 -17.10
C ASN A 236 5.72 -25.51 -16.14
N SER A 237 5.31 -24.68 -15.15
CA SER A 237 6.22 -24.03 -14.22
C SER A 237 6.28 -24.73 -12.86
N HIS A 238 5.15 -25.34 -12.41
CA HIS A 238 5.07 -25.96 -11.08
C HIS A 238 4.96 -27.50 -11.13
N GLY A 239 4.97 -28.13 -12.33
CA GLY A 239 5.08 -29.56 -12.50
C GLY A 239 3.86 -30.38 -12.11
N ILE A 240 2.68 -29.79 -12.04
CA ILE A 240 1.44 -30.51 -11.74
C ILE A 240 1.00 -31.33 -12.98
N ALA A 241 0.62 -32.58 -12.76
CA ALA A 241 0.16 -33.44 -13.84
C ALA A 241 -1.11 -32.88 -14.52
N ALA A 242 -1.08 -32.74 -15.85
CA ALA A 242 -2.14 -32.11 -16.63
C ALA A 242 -3.51 -32.79 -16.48
N ASP A 243 -3.53 -34.12 -16.27
CA ASP A 243 -4.78 -34.90 -16.08
C ASP A 243 -5.49 -34.61 -14.73
N ARG A 244 -4.84 -33.84 -13.86
CA ARG A 244 -5.40 -33.38 -12.57
C ARG A 244 -6.10 -32.03 -12.66
N LEU A 245 -5.98 -31.31 -13.77
CA LEU A 245 -6.41 -29.94 -13.94
C LEU A 245 -7.32 -29.78 -15.15
N GLN A 246 -8.41 -29.04 -15.02
CA GLN A 246 -9.24 -28.65 -16.15
C GLN A 246 -9.69 -27.20 -16.01
N ALA A 247 -9.43 -26.38 -17.02
CA ALA A 247 -9.83 -24.99 -17.05
C ALA A 247 -11.32 -24.83 -17.42
N GLN A 248 -12.01 -23.92 -16.73
CA GLN A 248 -13.38 -23.50 -17.03
C GLN A 248 -13.52 -21.99 -16.86
N GLY A 249 -14.50 -21.37 -17.52
CA GLY A 249 -14.83 -19.97 -17.34
C GLY A 249 -16.33 -19.79 -17.16
N VAL A 250 -16.72 -18.96 -16.21
CA VAL A 250 -18.13 -18.65 -15.94
C VAL A 250 -18.43 -17.16 -16.06
N GLY A 251 -17.42 -16.37 -16.44
CA GLY A 251 -17.58 -14.92 -16.61
C GLY A 251 -18.16 -14.25 -15.37
N PRO A 252 -19.16 -13.35 -15.51
CA PRO A 252 -19.79 -12.65 -14.40
C PRO A 252 -20.96 -13.41 -13.77
N LEU A 253 -21.25 -14.65 -14.18
CA LEU A 253 -22.51 -15.33 -13.82
C LEU A 253 -22.56 -15.86 -12.39
N SER A 254 -21.44 -15.82 -11.66
CA SER A 254 -21.38 -16.27 -10.25
C SER A 254 -20.70 -15.22 -9.37
N PRO A 255 -21.33 -14.05 -9.16
CA PRO A 255 -20.74 -13.00 -8.34
C PRO A 255 -20.73 -13.40 -6.86
N VAL A 256 -19.68 -13.00 -6.13
CA VAL A 256 -19.55 -13.16 -4.67
C VAL A 256 -19.75 -11.84 -3.93
N SER A 257 -19.80 -10.73 -4.67
CA SER A 257 -20.05 -9.39 -4.15
C SER A 257 -20.83 -8.54 -5.16
N THR A 258 -21.24 -7.34 -4.74
CA THR A 258 -21.92 -6.39 -5.63
C THR A 258 -20.99 -5.93 -6.76
N ASN A 259 -21.51 -5.71 -7.96
CA ASN A 259 -20.79 -5.11 -9.07
C ASN A 259 -20.89 -3.57 -9.10
N ASN A 260 -21.61 -2.96 -8.14
CA ASN A 260 -21.84 -1.52 -8.11
C ASN A 260 -20.64 -0.73 -7.57
N THR A 261 -19.76 -1.37 -6.79
CA THR A 261 -18.54 -0.77 -6.24
C THR A 261 -17.30 -1.43 -6.82
N GLU A 262 -16.15 -0.72 -6.84
CA GLU A 262 -14.89 -1.30 -7.32
C GLU A 262 -14.41 -2.42 -6.39
N GLU A 263 -14.55 -2.27 -5.08
CA GLU A 263 -14.21 -3.30 -4.10
C GLU A 263 -15.01 -4.59 -4.36
N GLY A 264 -16.29 -4.47 -4.66
CA GLY A 264 -17.13 -5.63 -4.99
C GLY A 264 -16.73 -6.25 -6.33
N ARG A 265 -16.44 -5.46 -7.35
CA ARG A 265 -15.92 -5.95 -8.64
C ARG A 265 -14.57 -6.65 -8.48
N LYS A 266 -13.65 -6.12 -7.66
CA LYS A 266 -12.36 -6.76 -7.34
C LYS A 266 -12.55 -8.16 -6.77
N LEU A 267 -13.50 -8.37 -5.86
CA LEU A 267 -13.83 -9.69 -5.32
C LEU A 267 -14.44 -10.64 -6.37
N ASN A 268 -15.15 -10.10 -7.38
CA ASN A 268 -15.71 -10.90 -8.46
C ASN A 268 -14.64 -11.35 -9.47
N ARG A 269 -13.60 -10.57 -9.71
CA ARG A 269 -12.42 -10.92 -10.54
C ARG A 269 -11.52 -11.88 -9.77
N ARG A 270 -11.81 -13.17 -9.82
CA ARG A 270 -11.10 -14.21 -9.06
C ARG A 270 -10.97 -15.52 -9.82
N VAL A 271 -10.21 -16.42 -9.25
CA VAL A 271 -10.15 -17.84 -9.64
C VAL A 271 -10.75 -18.68 -8.50
N GLU A 272 -11.49 -19.73 -8.84
CA GLU A 272 -11.92 -20.75 -7.89
C GLU A 272 -11.32 -22.12 -8.28
N LEU A 273 -10.93 -22.88 -7.27
CA LEU A 273 -10.51 -24.28 -7.42
C LEU A 273 -11.68 -25.14 -6.97
N VAL A 274 -12.21 -25.97 -7.87
CA VAL A 274 -13.40 -26.80 -7.60
C VAL A 274 -13.00 -28.27 -7.74
N GLU A 275 -13.34 -29.09 -6.75
CA GLU A 275 -13.02 -30.52 -6.75
C GLU A 275 -13.72 -31.24 -7.92
N MET A 276 -12.96 -32.06 -8.63
CA MET A 276 -13.49 -33.04 -9.58
C MET A 276 -13.85 -34.33 -8.83
N LYS A 277 -14.98 -34.89 -9.12
CA LYS A 277 -15.37 -36.21 -8.61
C LYS A 277 -14.89 -37.31 -9.53
#